data_793b698b6de56aa0e391ef9fadb08c62
#
_entry.id   793b698b6de56aa0e391ef9fadb08c62
#
_cell.length_a   1.000
_cell.length_b   1.000
_cell.length_c   1.000
_cell.angle_alpha   90.00
_cell.angle_beta   90.00
_cell.angle_gamma   90.00
#
_symmetry.space_group_name_H-M   'P 1'
#
loop_
_entity.id
_entity.type
_entity.pdbx_description
1 polymer ?
#
loop_
_entity_poly.entity_id
_entity_poly.type
_entity_poly.pdbx_seq_one_letter_code
_entity_poly.pdbx_strand_id
1 'polypeptide(L)' 'MSWQHTRSMSPEQLALAIATLRMKPAAASRFVGCSYRQMVRMLRGEREVPVPTSLLLGCMVAHRLRPLVPRRVPGTY' A
#
# COMPACT_ATOMS: atom_id res chain seq x y z
N MET A 1 -14.95 -0.85 -18.97
CA MET A 1 -14.44 0.01 -18.13
C MET A 1 -12.98 0.17 -18.25
N SER A 2 -12.59 1.30 -18.33
CA SER A 2 -11.27 1.51 -18.53
C SER A 2 -10.53 1.42 -17.28
N TRP A 3 -9.78 0.45 -17.20
CA TRP A 3 -8.96 0.22 -16.08
C TRP A 3 -7.67 0.98 -16.29
N GLN A 4 -7.43 1.93 -15.51
CA GLN A 4 -6.27 2.77 -15.72
C GLN A 4 -5.06 2.16 -15.07
N HIS A 5 -4.62 1.07 -15.60
CA HIS A 5 -3.62 0.27 -14.97
C HIS A 5 -2.28 0.96 -14.83
N THR A 6 -2.03 1.93 -15.68
CA THR A 6 -0.76 2.60 -15.64
C THR A 6 -0.75 3.81 -14.74
N ARG A 7 -1.88 4.12 -14.12
CA ARG A 7 -1.96 5.30 -13.31
C ARG A 7 -1.72 4.99 -11.84
N SER A 8 -1.14 5.96 -11.16
CA SER A 8 -0.98 5.86 -9.74
C SER A 8 -2.32 5.96 -9.05
N MET A 9 -2.43 5.31 -7.91
CA MET A 9 -3.62 5.44 -7.07
C MET A 9 -3.71 6.86 -6.53
N SER A 10 -4.94 7.33 -6.34
CA SER A 10 -5.16 8.55 -5.59
C SER A 10 -4.94 8.26 -4.11
N PRO A 11 -4.74 9.30 -3.28
CA PRO A 11 -4.63 9.07 -1.84
C PRO A 11 -5.82 8.34 -1.26
N GLU A 12 -7.01 8.65 -1.75
CA GLU A 12 -8.23 8.00 -1.28
C GLU A 12 -8.25 6.53 -1.66
N GLN A 13 -7.82 6.21 -2.86
CA GLN A 13 -7.74 4.82 -3.30
C GLN A 13 -6.71 4.05 -2.48
N LEU A 14 -5.59 4.68 -2.18
CA LEU A 14 -4.57 4.05 -1.35
C LEU A 14 -5.11 3.76 0.04
N ALA A 15 -5.77 4.75 0.65
CA ALA A 15 -6.35 4.57 1.98
C ALA A 15 -7.38 3.45 1.97
N LEU A 16 -8.22 3.40 0.95
CA LEU A 16 -9.24 2.37 0.85
C LEU A 16 -8.60 1.00 0.66
N ALA A 17 -7.55 0.93 -0.15
CA ALA A 17 -6.89 -0.34 -0.42
C ALA A 17 -6.28 -0.93 0.86
N ILE A 18 -5.53 -0.13 1.62
CA ILE A 18 -4.91 -0.66 2.83
C ILE A 18 -5.95 -0.98 3.89
N ALA A 19 -7.05 -0.22 3.94
CA ALA A 19 -8.14 -0.53 4.86
C ALA A 19 -8.82 -1.85 4.47
N THR A 20 -9.05 -2.05 3.18
CA THR A 20 -9.65 -3.28 2.68
C THR A 20 -8.77 -4.48 3.01
N LEU A 21 -7.45 -4.30 2.91
CA LEU A 21 -6.50 -5.36 3.22
C LEU A 21 -6.22 -5.45 4.72
N ARG A 22 -6.89 -4.61 5.51
CA ARG A 22 -6.78 -4.62 6.97
C ARG A 22 -5.37 -4.35 7.46
N MET A 23 -4.70 -3.42 6.80
CA MET A 23 -3.37 -2.98 7.21
C MET A 23 -3.44 -1.57 7.76
N LYS A 24 -2.67 -1.31 8.81
CA LYS A 24 -2.43 0.05 9.25
C LYS A 24 -1.34 0.64 8.38
N PRO A 25 -1.20 1.97 8.33
CA PRO A 25 -0.16 2.58 7.50
C PRO A 25 1.24 2.05 7.78
N ALA A 26 1.57 1.78 9.05
CA ALA A 26 2.88 1.24 9.37
C ALA A 26 3.09 -0.14 8.78
N ALA A 27 2.07 -0.99 8.86
CA ALA A 27 2.15 -2.33 8.27
C ALA A 27 2.22 -2.25 6.75
N ALA A 28 1.43 -1.35 6.17
CA ALA A 28 1.43 -1.18 4.72
C ALA A 28 2.79 -0.71 4.22
N SER A 29 3.46 0.20 4.95
CA SER A 29 4.77 0.66 4.55
C SER A 29 5.77 -0.48 4.55
N ARG A 30 5.71 -1.35 5.55
CA ARG A 30 6.61 -2.51 5.60
C ARG A 30 6.30 -3.48 4.47
N PHE A 31 5.03 -3.66 4.16
CA PHE A 31 4.65 -4.60 3.11
C PHE A 31 5.13 -4.14 1.74
N VAL A 32 4.98 -2.86 1.44
CA VAL A 32 5.39 -2.37 0.13
C VAL A 32 6.86 -1.97 0.07
N GLY A 33 7.54 -1.95 1.21
CA GLY A 33 8.98 -1.69 1.22
C GLY A 33 9.35 -0.22 1.24
N CYS A 34 8.49 0.65 1.74
CA CYS A 34 8.82 2.06 1.88
C CYS A 34 8.85 2.44 3.35
N SER A 35 9.34 3.65 3.64
CA SER A 35 9.35 4.11 5.01
C SER A 35 7.95 4.55 5.42
N TYR A 36 7.72 4.56 6.71
CA TYR A 36 6.45 5.03 7.24
C TYR A 36 6.18 6.49 6.82
N ARG A 37 7.22 7.32 6.84
CA ARG A 37 7.08 8.71 6.42
C ARG A 37 6.59 8.80 4.98
N GLN A 38 7.14 7.97 4.10
CA GLN A 38 6.72 7.95 2.71
C GLN A 38 5.26 7.53 2.59
N MET A 39 4.87 6.51 3.34
CA MET A 39 3.50 6.04 3.32
C MET A 39 2.55 7.16 3.76
N VAL A 40 2.88 7.87 4.84
CA VAL A 40 2.06 8.97 5.33
C VAL A 40 1.94 10.06 4.27
N ARG A 41 3.05 10.39 3.59
CA ARG A 41 3.02 11.42 2.56
C ARG A 41 2.14 11.02 1.39
N MET A 42 2.18 9.75 1.01
CA MET A 42 1.31 9.26 -0.06
C MET A 42 -0.15 9.34 0.35
N LEU A 43 -0.45 8.99 1.60
CA LEU A 43 -1.82 9.07 2.09
C LEU A 43 -2.33 10.49 2.19
N ARG A 44 -1.44 11.45 2.38
CA ARG A 44 -1.81 12.87 2.43
C ARG A 44 -1.87 13.52 1.06
N GLY A 45 -1.46 12.80 0.03
CA GLY A 45 -1.42 13.37 -1.30
C GLY A 45 -0.19 14.21 -1.56
N GLU A 46 0.80 14.18 -0.68
CA GLU A 46 2.03 14.96 -0.85
C GLU A 46 3.04 14.23 -1.72
N ARG A 47 2.81 12.97 -1.99
CA ARG A 47 3.69 12.18 -2.82
C ARG A 47 2.86 11.21 -3.63
N GLU A 48 3.22 11.04 -4.88
CA GLU A 48 2.51 10.13 -5.76
C GLU A 48 2.80 8.68 -5.37
N VAL A 49 1.77 7.84 -5.43
CA VAL A 49 1.94 6.42 -5.18
C VAL A 49 2.62 5.80 -6.40
N PRO A 50 3.74 5.11 -6.24
CA PRO A 50 4.41 4.50 -7.40
C PRO A 50 3.49 3.52 -8.11
N VAL A 51 3.62 3.46 -9.44
CA VAL A 51 2.77 2.58 -10.24
C VAL A 51 2.91 1.10 -9.81
N PRO A 52 4.11 0.57 -9.58
CA PRO A 52 4.21 -0.82 -9.11
C PRO A 52 3.46 -1.07 -7.81
N THR A 53 3.51 -0.11 -6.86
CA THR A 53 2.78 -0.23 -5.62
C THR A 53 1.28 -0.21 -5.87
N SER A 54 0.83 0.67 -6.75
CA SER A 54 -0.59 0.77 -7.10
C SER A 54 -1.08 -0.54 -7.71
N LEU A 55 -0.30 -1.12 -8.62
CA LEU A 55 -0.68 -2.36 -9.26
C LEU A 55 -0.72 -3.51 -8.26
N LEU A 56 0.25 -3.57 -7.37
CA LEU A 56 0.29 -4.62 -6.36
C LEU A 56 -0.93 -4.55 -5.45
N LEU A 57 -1.18 -3.39 -4.89
CA LEU A 57 -2.29 -3.24 -3.96
C LEU A 57 -3.64 -3.42 -4.67
N GLY A 58 -3.76 -2.89 -5.87
CA GLY A 58 -4.97 -3.06 -6.65
C GLY A 58 -5.26 -4.51 -6.97
N CYS A 59 -4.23 -5.25 -7.34
CA CYS A 59 -4.37 -6.68 -7.61
C CYS A 59 -4.80 -7.44 -6.36
N MET A 60 -4.19 -7.14 -5.23
CA MET A 60 -4.52 -7.82 -3.99
C MET A 60 -5.95 -7.55 -3.57
N VAL A 61 -6.41 -6.31 -3.72
CA VAL A 61 -7.78 -5.97 -3.38
C VAL A 61 -8.74 -6.69 -4.33
N ALA A 62 -8.43 -6.69 -5.62
CA ALA A 62 -9.30 -7.31 -6.62
C ALA A 62 -9.43 -8.80 -6.39
N HIS A 63 -8.36 -9.45 -5.97
CA HIS A 63 -8.37 -10.89 -5.76
C HIS A 63 -8.56 -11.28 -4.30
N ARG A 64 -8.79 -10.29 -3.44
CA ARG A 64 -9.01 -10.52 -2.01
C ARG A 64 -7.89 -11.31 -1.36
N LEU A 65 -6.66 -10.99 -1.77
CA LEU A 65 -5.50 -11.65 -1.21
C LEU A 65 -5.18 -11.07 0.15
N ARG A 66 -4.63 -11.92 1.01
CA ARG A 66 -4.22 -11.46 2.33
C ARG A 66 -2.73 -11.16 2.30
N PRO A 67 -2.31 -9.94 2.64
CA PRO A 67 -0.90 -9.62 2.60
C PRO A 67 -0.13 -10.28 3.72
N LEU A 68 1.10 -10.67 3.41
CA LEU A 68 2.03 -11.16 4.40
C LEU A 68 2.93 -10.00 4.81
N VAL A 69 2.62 -9.40 5.94
CA VAL A 69 3.38 -8.26 6.41
C VAL A 69 4.57 -8.77 7.22
N PRO A 70 5.78 -8.31 6.91
CA PRO A 70 6.94 -8.73 7.70
C PRO A 70 6.75 -8.39 9.16
N ARG A 71 6.98 -9.36 10.01
CA ARG A 71 6.81 -9.18 11.42
C ARG A 71 8.12 -8.72 12.02
N ARG A 72 8.05 -7.78 12.94
CA ARG A 72 9.25 -7.39 13.66
C ARG A 72 9.57 -8.51 14.64
N VAL A 73 10.77 -9.03 14.55
CA VAL A 73 11.22 -10.11 15.41
C VAL A 73 12.16 -9.53 16.44
N PRO A 74 11.78 -9.50 17.73
CA PRO A 74 12.67 -8.95 18.75
C PRO A 74 13.96 -9.74 18.83
N GLY A 75 15.06 -9.01 18.94
CA GLY A 75 16.34 -9.64 19.13
C GLY A 75 16.95 -10.26 17.88
N THR A 76 16.32 -10.08 16.73
CA THR A 76 16.85 -10.65 15.50
C THR A 76 17.92 -9.78 14.88
N TYR A 77 17.91 -8.51 15.13
CA TYR A 77 18.87 -7.58 14.55
C TYR A 77 19.66 -6.89 15.61
#